data_69b0197f5eb45db0eac7cca27ec88e4f
#
_entry.id   69b0197f5eb45db0eac7cca27ec88e4f
#
_cell.length_a   1.000
_cell.length_b   1.000
_cell.length_c   1.000
_cell.angle_alpha   90.00
_cell.angle_beta   90.00
_cell.angle_gamma   90.00
#
_symmetry.space_group_name_H-M   'P 1'
#
loop_
_entity.id
_entity.type
_entity.pdbx_description
1 polymer ?
#
loop_
_entity_poly.entity_id
_entity_poly.type
_entity_poly.pdbx_seq_one_letter_code
_entity_poly.pdbx_strand_id
1 'polypeptide(L)'
;MRALLLLGTFILFFTTTLAVSDVHAATNEPNPYQERMKLYKKVETVTQIPWYYLAAIDQYERSIRQVRRDLPKPDSVIGIYFRPEEWAGLTNPNPLEENPAIIQFFDGKGVDGDGDRKASLKNDEDVLYTFANYLLSYGIDHDNIKIGLWNYYHRDKTVSIIAGKAKVYQHFGRIDLDTQVFPVPIRSNHSYRSTWGFARGWGGRRIH
;
A
#
# COMPACT_ATOMS: atom_id res chain seq x y z
N MET A 1 -26.22 -89.72 -6.30
CA MET A 1 -27.01 -88.87 -5.34
C MET A 1 -26.23 -87.65 -5.03
N ARG A 2 -26.86 -86.52 -4.98
CA ARG A 2 -26.37 -85.12 -5.27
C ARG A 2 -25.29 -84.62 -4.30
N ALA A 3 -24.13 -84.25 -4.87
CA ALA A 3 -23.11 -83.54 -4.19
C ALA A 3 -23.44 -82.04 -4.25
N LEU A 4 -23.49 -81.38 -3.08
CA LEU A 4 -23.73 -79.95 -2.92
C LEU A 4 -22.38 -79.23 -2.85
N LEU A 5 -22.05 -78.50 -3.90
CA LEU A 5 -20.85 -77.59 -3.96
C LEU A 5 -21.17 -76.32 -3.21
N LEU A 6 -20.53 -76.08 -2.08
CA LEU A 6 -20.52 -74.79 -1.38
C LEU A 6 -19.41 -73.89 -1.94
N LEU A 7 -19.84 -72.91 -2.70
CA LEU A 7 -18.96 -71.85 -3.25
C LEU A 7 -18.79 -70.79 -2.18
N GLY A 8 -17.65 -70.78 -1.50
CA GLY A 8 -17.29 -69.75 -0.56
C GLY A 8 -16.76 -68.47 -1.27
N THR A 9 -17.57 -67.43 -1.31
CA THR A 9 -17.18 -66.12 -1.81
C THR A 9 -16.36 -65.41 -0.73
N PHE A 10 -15.07 -65.25 -0.99
CA PHE A 10 -14.14 -64.47 -0.17
C PHE A 10 -14.29 -63.01 -0.56
N ILE A 11 -15.03 -62.22 0.23
CA ILE A 11 -15.15 -60.79 0.06
C ILE A 11 -13.90 -60.13 0.68
N LEU A 12 -12.99 -59.68 -0.18
CA LEU A 12 -11.83 -58.88 0.23
C LEU A 12 -12.30 -57.43 0.48
N PHE A 13 -12.43 -57.05 1.75
CA PHE A 13 -12.65 -55.65 2.12
C PHE A 13 -11.35 -54.89 1.91
N PHE A 14 -11.26 -54.13 0.82
CA PHE A 14 -10.21 -53.14 0.61
C PHE A 14 -10.58 -51.87 1.36
N THR A 15 -10.07 -51.68 2.59
CA THR A 15 -10.18 -50.43 3.33
C THR A 15 -9.20 -49.46 2.72
N THR A 16 -9.66 -48.62 1.81
CA THR A 16 -8.92 -47.44 1.37
C THR A 16 -8.97 -46.42 2.48
N THR A 17 -7.91 -46.30 3.24
CA THR A 17 -7.68 -45.13 4.10
C THR A 17 -7.48 -43.92 3.21
N LEU A 18 -8.54 -43.11 3.06
CA LEU A 18 -8.44 -41.76 2.52
C LEU A 18 -7.61 -40.99 3.52
N ALA A 19 -6.34 -40.75 3.19
CA ALA A 19 -5.55 -39.72 3.85
C ALA A 19 -6.24 -38.39 3.59
N VAL A 20 -6.96 -37.88 4.58
CA VAL A 20 -7.45 -36.50 4.60
C VAL A 20 -6.19 -35.67 4.75
N SER A 21 -5.67 -35.17 3.62
CA SER A 21 -4.70 -34.11 3.64
C SER A 21 -5.43 -32.92 4.27
N ASP A 22 -5.00 -32.50 5.47
CA ASP A 22 -5.37 -31.23 6.03
C ASP A 22 -4.95 -30.14 5.01
N VAL A 23 -5.85 -29.82 4.12
CA VAL A 23 -5.79 -28.56 3.39
C VAL A 23 -5.97 -27.50 4.46
N HIS A 24 -4.86 -26.98 4.94
CA HIS A 24 -4.86 -25.70 5.64
C HIS A 24 -5.55 -24.75 4.66
N ALA A 25 -6.84 -24.49 4.90
CA ALA A 25 -7.54 -23.39 4.31
C ALA A 25 -6.71 -22.17 4.68
N ALA A 26 -5.94 -21.66 3.72
CA ALA A 26 -5.30 -20.36 3.86
C ALA A 26 -6.45 -19.42 4.21
N THR A 27 -6.45 -18.93 5.44
CA THR A 27 -7.36 -17.89 5.87
C THR A 27 -7.16 -16.77 4.87
N ASN A 28 -8.15 -16.54 4.01
CA ASN A 28 -8.21 -15.44 3.06
C ASN A 28 -8.39 -14.14 3.84
N GLU A 29 -7.47 -13.83 4.73
CA GLU A 29 -7.31 -12.47 5.23
C GLU A 29 -6.95 -11.63 4.01
N PRO A 30 -7.72 -10.59 3.69
CA PRO A 30 -7.45 -9.75 2.54
C PRO A 30 -6.03 -9.17 2.67
N ASN A 31 -5.18 -9.50 1.71
CA ASN A 31 -3.80 -9.01 1.72
C ASN A 31 -3.83 -7.48 1.51
N PRO A 32 -3.43 -6.67 2.50
CA PRO A 32 -3.54 -5.21 2.45
C PRO A 32 -2.78 -4.59 1.27
N TYR A 33 -1.76 -5.28 0.77
CA TYR A 33 -1.03 -4.84 -0.43
C TYR A 33 -1.86 -5.04 -1.70
N GLN A 34 -2.66 -6.10 -1.77
CA GLN A 34 -3.53 -6.34 -2.92
C GLN A 34 -4.70 -5.34 -2.94
N GLU A 35 -5.29 -5.04 -1.79
CA GLU A 35 -6.36 -4.03 -1.69
C GLU A 35 -5.87 -2.66 -2.13
N ARG A 36 -4.73 -2.20 -1.60
CA ARG A 36 -4.12 -0.94 -2.00
C ARG A 36 -3.81 -0.90 -3.50
N MET A 37 -3.23 -1.98 -4.05
CA MET A 37 -2.92 -2.05 -5.47
C MET A 37 -4.17 -1.94 -6.34
N LYS A 38 -5.30 -2.54 -5.93
CA LYS A 38 -6.57 -2.41 -6.65
C LYS A 38 -7.04 -0.94 -6.69
N LEU A 39 -6.97 -0.25 -5.55
CA LEU A 39 -7.35 1.17 -5.46
C LEU A 39 -6.44 2.05 -6.33
N TYR A 40 -5.12 1.88 -6.27
CA TYR A 40 -4.20 2.66 -7.11
C TYR A 40 -4.48 2.47 -8.59
N LYS A 41 -4.68 1.23 -9.05
CA LYS A 41 -5.00 0.95 -10.44
C LYS A 41 -6.37 1.47 -10.86
N LYS A 42 -7.37 1.41 -9.97
CA LYS A 42 -8.69 1.98 -10.23
C LYS A 42 -8.59 3.49 -10.46
N VAL A 43 -7.90 4.21 -9.57
CA VAL A 43 -7.72 5.66 -9.68
C VAL A 43 -6.84 6.04 -10.89
N GLU A 44 -5.79 5.28 -11.20
CA GLU A 44 -4.99 5.46 -12.41
C GLU A 44 -5.87 5.40 -13.68
N THR A 45 -6.82 4.46 -13.74
CA THR A 45 -7.70 4.31 -14.91
C THR A 45 -8.52 5.56 -15.20
N VAL A 46 -8.91 6.31 -14.15
CA VAL A 46 -9.73 7.51 -14.27
C VAL A 46 -8.88 8.77 -14.45
N THR A 47 -7.80 8.90 -13.67
CA THR A 47 -6.99 10.12 -13.60
C THR A 47 -5.76 10.10 -14.50
N GLN A 48 -5.36 8.94 -14.99
CA GLN A 48 -4.10 8.70 -15.72
C GLN A 48 -2.83 9.01 -14.88
N ILE A 49 -2.96 9.34 -13.60
CA ILE A 49 -1.81 9.43 -12.71
C ILE A 49 -1.29 8.00 -12.47
N PRO A 50 -0.03 7.72 -12.79
CA PRO A 50 0.48 6.35 -12.72
C PRO A 50 0.37 5.75 -11.32
N TRP A 51 -0.12 4.51 -11.22
CA TRP A 51 -0.34 3.79 -9.97
C TRP A 51 0.90 3.77 -9.05
N TYR A 52 2.08 3.70 -9.63
CA TYR A 52 3.33 3.65 -8.86
C TYR A 52 3.65 4.98 -8.17
N TYR A 53 3.19 6.12 -8.71
CA TYR A 53 3.24 7.40 -8.00
C TYR A 53 2.24 7.44 -6.85
N LEU A 54 1.00 7.02 -7.08
CA LEU A 54 -0.02 6.95 -6.03
C LEU A 54 0.44 6.06 -4.87
N ALA A 55 0.99 4.90 -5.18
CA ALA A 55 1.56 3.99 -4.19
C ALA A 55 2.75 4.60 -3.42
N ALA A 56 3.64 5.33 -4.12
CA ALA A 56 4.80 5.95 -3.48
C ALA A 56 4.41 7.09 -2.53
N ILE A 57 3.39 7.87 -2.90
CA ILE A 57 2.81 8.95 -2.08
C ILE A 57 2.16 8.34 -0.85
N ASP A 58 1.29 7.36 -1.03
CA ASP A 58 0.60 6.68 0.08
C ASP A 58 1.60 6.09 1.09
N GLN A 59 2.62 5.41 0.61
CA GLN A 59 3.64 4.84 1.48
C GLN A 59 4.47 5.92 2.19
N TYR A 60 4.72 7.06 1.54
CA TYR A 60 5.39 8.19 2.16
C TYR A 60 4.55 8.79 3.29
N GLU A 61 3.26 9.07 3.04
CA GLU A 61 2.31 9.58 4.04
C GLU A 61 2.15 8.61 5.21
N ARG A 62 1.99 7.33 4.92
CA ARG A 62 1.92 6.27 5.93
C ARG A 62 3.16 6.26 6.84
N SER A 63 4.35 6.37 6.25
CA SER A 63 5.61 6.38 6.99
C SER A 63 5.72 7.61 7.89
N ILE A 64 5.29 8.79 7.44
CA ILE A 64 5.28 10.01 8.24
C ILE A 64 4.30 9.90 9.40
N ARG A 65 3.07 9.46 9.14
CA ARG A 65 2.04 9.32 10.17
C ARG A 65 2.40 8.30 11.25
N GLN A 66 3.22 7.31 10.92
CA GLN A 66 3.74 6.36 11.92
C GLN A 66 4.70 7.03 12.93
N VAL A 67 5.49 8.00 12.47
CA VAL A 67 6.52 8.67 13.28
C VAL A 67 6.00 9.92 13.98
N ARG A 68 5.20 10.74 13.30
CA ARG A 68 4.66 11.99 13.82
C ARG A 68 3.59 11.72 14.89
N ARG A 69 3.69 12.45 16.01
CA ARG A 69 2.75 12.32 17.14
C ARG A 69 1.54 13.26 17.03
N ASP A 70 1.66 14.29 16.20
CA ASP A 70 0.64 15.31 15.95
C ASP A 70 -0.34 14.94 14.83
N LEU A 71 -0.13 13.81 14.17
CA LEU A 71 -1.02 13.26 13.15
C LEU A 71 -1.69 11.97 13.64
N PRO A 72 -2.93 11.71 13.23
CA PRO A 72 -3.59 10.44 13.52
C PRO A 72 -2.82 9.29 12.86
N LYS A 73 -2.75 8.16 13.55
CA LYS A 73 -2.13 6.96 12.96
C LYS A 73 -2.95 6.47 11.77
N PRO A 74 -2.31 5.88 10.72
CA PRO A 74 -3.04 5.33 9.60
C PRO A 74 -3.82 4.09 10.05
N ASP A 75 -5.14 4.18 10.01
CA ASP A 75 -6.11 3.14 10.39
C ASP A 75 -6.93 2.62 9.22
N SER A 76 -6.77 3.21 8.04
CA SER A 76 -7.43 2.87 6.78
C SER A 76 -6.46 2.19 5.80
N VAL A 77 -7.01 1.69 4.68
CA VAL A 77 -6.24 1.06 3.60
C VAL A 77 -5.26 2.04 2.98
N ILE A 78 -5.66 3.32 2.82
CA ILE A 78 -4.81 4.40 2.29
C ILE A 78 -4.23 5.24 3.43
N GLY A 79 -2.93 5.54 3.37
CA GLY A 79 -2.21 6.33 4.36
C GLY A 79 -2.27 7.84 4.15
N ILE A 80 -2.75 8.31 2.99
CA ILE A 80 -2.92 9.74 2.70
C ILE A 80 -3.92 10.33 3.69
N TYR A 81 -3.63 11.56 4.15
CA TYR A 81 -4.45 12.22 5.14
C TYR A 81 -4.68 13.69 4.77
N PHE A 82 -5.92 14.11 4.81
CA PHE A 82 -6.32 15.51 4.73
C PHE A 82 -6.88 15.96 6.09
N ARG A 83 -6.60 17.18 6.47
CA ARG A 83 -7.28 17.77 7.62
C ARG A 83 -8.74 18.02 7.28
N PRO A 84 -9.67 17.84 8.23
CA PRO A 84 -11.10 18.06 7.96
C PRO A 84 -11.39 19.45 7.40
N GLU A 85 -10.73 20.49 7.91
CA GLU A 85 -10.91 21.86 7.45
C GLU A 85 -10.35 22.08 6.03
N GLU A 86 -9.30 21.36 5.67
CA GLU A 86 -8.72 21.39 4.33
C GLU A 86 -9.60 20.63 3.33
N TRP A 87 -10.20 19.53 3.79
CA TRP A 87 -11.15 18.73 3.01
C TRP A 87 -12.42 19.48 2.70
N ALA A 88 -13.08 20.00 3.71
CA ALA A 88 -14.39 20.66 3.61
C ALA A 88 -14.32 22.13 3.16
N GLY A 89 -13.12 22.74 3.26
CA GLY A 89 -12.88 24.18 3.05
C GLY A 89 -12.71 24.93 4.36
N LEU A 90 -11.68 25.78 4.42
CA LEU A 90 -11.28 26.50 5.65
C LEU A 90 -12.38 27.39 6.26
N THR A 91 -13.28 27.88 5.45
CA THR A 91 -14.40 28.74 5.88
C THR A 91 -15.73 27.99 6.05
N ASN A 92 -15.74 26.69 5.80
CA ASN A 92 -16.92 25.86 5.97
C ASN A 92 -17.23 25.66 7.46
N PRO A 93 -18.45 26.02 7.93
CA PRO A 93 -18.84 25.80 9.31
C PRO A 93 -18.93 24.31 9.71
N ASN A 94 -19.05 23.42 8.72
CA ASN A 94 -19.07 21.97 8.91
C ASN A 94 -17.76 21.34 8.40
N PRO A 95 -16.77 21.06 9.25
CA PRO A 95 -15.53 20.44 8.82
C PRO A 95 -15.68 18.95 8.40
N LEU A 96 -16.84 18.34 8.68
CA LEU A 96 -17.17 16.97 8.27
C LEU A 96 -18.17 16.95 7.10
N GLU A 97 -18.16 17.99 6.27
CA GLU A 97 -19.01 18.06 5.08
C GLU A 97 -18.65 16.96 4.09
N GLU A 98 -19.68 16.28 3.57
CA GLU A 98 -19.52 15.21 2.58
C GLU A 98 -20.21 15.55 1.23
N ASN A 99 -20.96 16.66 1.16
CA ASN A 99 -21.57 17.05 -0.10
C ASN A 99 -20.56 17.73 -1.02
N PRO A 100 -20.19 17.15 -2.18
CA PRO A 100 -19.18 17.71 -3.06
C PRO A 100 -19.44 19.14 -3.52
N ALA A 101 -20.72 19.50 -3.75
CA ALA A 101 -21.09 20.85 -4.17
C ALA A 101 -20.86 21.88 -3.05
N ILE A 102 -21.12 21.51 -1.79
CA ILE A 102 -20.88 22.38 -0.65
C ILE A 102 -19.39 22.50 -0.39
N ILE A 103 -18.65 21.39 -0.44
CA ILE A 103 -17.18 21.38 -0.33
C ILE A 103 -16.57 22.32 -1.37
N GLN A 104 -16.98 22.19 -2.62
CA GLN A 104 -16.52 23.06 -3.70
C GLN A 104 -16.89 24.53 -3.48
N PHE A 105 -18.07 24.82 -2.96
CA PHE A 105 -18.51 26.19 -2.65
C PHE A 105 -17.61 26.88 -1.63
N PHE A 106 -17.09 26.13 -0.65
CA PHE A 106 -16.15 26.62 0.36
C PHE A 106 -14.67 26.42 0.00
N ASP A 107 -14.34 26.14 -1.25
CA ASP A 107 -12.98 25.90 -1.76
C ASP A 107 -12.28 24.75 -1.04
N GLY A 108 -13.03 23.74 -0.63
CA GLY A 108 -12.51 22.52 -0.05
C GLY A 108 -11.92 21.60 -1.13
N LYS A 109 -11.03 20.68 -0.70
CA LYS A 109 -10.33 19.77 -1.61
C LYS A 109 -11.09 18.49 -1.90
N GLY A 110 -11.99 18.08 -1.01
CA GLY A 110 -12.67 16.78 -1.09
C GLY A 110 -13.46 16.59 -2.38
N VAL A 111 -13.24 15.46 -3.03
CA VAL A 111 -13.91 15.09 -4.27
C VAL A 111 -14.48 13.67 -4.11
N ASP A 112 -15.67 13.45 -4.66
CA ASP A 112 -16.27 12.12 -4.81
C ASP A 112 -15.47 11.31 -5.84
N GLY A 113 -14.81 10.27 -5.39
CA GLY A 113 -13.95 9.43 -6.21
C GLY A 113 -14.61 8.15 -6.69
N ASP A 114 -15.60 7.63 -5.96
CA ASP A 114 -16.29 6.38 -6.28
C ASP A 114 -17.64 6.56 -6.97
N GLY A 115 -18.17 7.80 -7.00
CA GLY A 115 -19.41 8.17 -7.69
C GLY A 115 -20.66 7.96 -6.84
N ASP A 116 -20.55 7.85 -5.52
CA ASP A 116 -21.66 7.68 -4.60
C ASP A 116 -22.38 9.00 -4.26
N ARG A 117 -21.89 10.12 -4.79
CA ARG A 117 -22.32 11.51 -4.58
C ARG A 117 -21.93 12.08 -3.21
N LYS A 118 -20.95 11.49 -2.57
CA LYS A 118 -20.35 12.00 -1.35
C LYS A 118 -18.85 12.11 -1.53
N ALA A 119 -18.24 13.03 -0.83
CA ALA A 119 -16.79 13.12 -0.70
C ALA A 119 -16.44 12.90 0.77
N SER A 120 -16.05 11.70 1.13
CA SER A 120 -15.86 11.32 2.52
C SER A 120 -14.39 11.07 2.87
N LEU A 121 -13.92 11.70 3.95
CA LEU A 121 -12.58 11.43 4.52
C LEU A 121 -12.41 9.98 5.01
N LYS A 122 -13.50 9.25 5.18
CA LYS A 122 -13.49 7.84 5.61
C LYS A 122 -13.49 6.87 4.43
N ASN A 123 -13.68 7.37 3.23
CA ASN A 123 -13.64 6.58 2.01
C ASN A 123 -12.24 6.67 1.40
N ASP A 124 -11.52 5.57 1.39
CA ASP A 124 -10.14 5.47 0.87
C ASP A 124 -10.06 5.86 -0.63
N GLU A 125 -11.10 5.59 -1.40
CA GLU A 125 -11.13 5.93 -2.81
C GLU A 125 -11.29 7.43 -3.03
N ASP A 126 -12.16 8.10 -2.27
CA ASP A 126 -12.31 9.56 -2.32
C ASP A 126 -11.01 10.27 -1.93
N VAL A 127 -10.37 9.79 -0.86
CA VAL A 127 -9.10 10.34 -0.38
C VAL A 127 -8.01 10.21 -1.44
N LEU A 128 -7.88 9.02 -2.03
CA LEU A 128 -6.87 8.76 -3.05
C LEU A 128 -7.17 9.53 -4.34
N TYR A 129 -8.43 9.55 -4.76
CA TYR A 129 -8.88 10.27 -5.94
C TYR A 129 -8.67 11.79 -5.79
N THR A 130 -9.01 12.34 -4.64
CA THR A 130 -8.79 13.77 -4.32
C THR A 130 -7.32 14.15 -4.51
N PHE A 131 -6.39 13.34 -3.99
CA PHE A 131 -4.96 13.59 -4.17
C PHE A 131 -4.52 13.45 -5.64
N ALA A 132 -5.02 12.41 -6.31
CA ALA A 132 -4.73 12.19 -7.73
C ALA A 132 -5.24 13.34 -8.60
N ASN A 133 -6.45 13.83 -8.32
CA ASN A 133 -7.05 14.97 -9.02
C ASN A 133 -6.27 16.27 -8.80
N TYR A 134 -5.74 16.47 -7.60
CA TYR A 134 -4.81 17.57 -7.34
C TYR A 134 -3.56 17.47 -8.24
N LEU A 135 -2.94 16.29 -8.34
CA LEU A 135 -1.78 16.11 -9.22
C LEU A 135 -2.12 16.30 -10.70
N LEU A 136 -3.31 15.83 -11.11
CA LEU A 136 -3.79 15.95 -12.48
C LEU A 136 -3.84 17.42 -12.95
N SER A 137 -4.09 18.37 -12.06
CA SER A 137 -4.09 19.81 -12.38
C SER A 137 -2.72 20.32 -12.86
N TYR A 138 -1.63 19.61 -12.54
CA TYR A 138 -0.28 19.93 -13.03
C TYR A 138 0.08 19.14 -14.30
N GLY A 139 -0.52 17.97 -14.50
CA GLY A 139 -0.27 17.06 -15.61
C GLY A 139 0.13 15.67 -15.18
N ILE A 140 0.20 14.75 -16.13
CA ILE A 140 0.38 13.31 -15.89
C ILE A 140 1.82 12.82 -16.09
N ASP A 141 2.66 13.63 -16.71
CA ASP A 141 4.05 13.24 -16.93
C ASP A 141 4.90 13.38 -15.66
N HIS A 142 6.06 12.73 -15.68
CA HIS A 142 6.96 12.63 -14.55
C HIS A 142 7.37 13.99 -13.95
N ASP A 143 7.62 14.97 -14.78
CA ASP A 143 8.11 16.28 -14.31
C ASP A 143 6.96 17.14 -13.77
N ASN A 144 5.81 17.11 -14.40
CA ASN A 144 4.60 17.77 -13.90
C ASN A 144 4.13 17.18 -12.57
N ILE A 145 4.16 15.86 -12.41
CA ILE A 145 3.88 15.22 -11.10
C ILE A 145 4.86 15.70 -10.03
N LYS A 146 6.15 15.83 -10.34
CA LYS A 146 7.13 16.37 -9.38
C LYS A 146 6.83 17.82 -9.00
N ILE A 147 6.42 18.64 -9.97
CA ILE A 147 6.00 20.03 -9.71
C ILE A 147 4.79 20.03 -8.77
N GLY A 148 3.78 19.23 -9.04
CA GLY A 148 2.63 19.06 -8.15
C GLY A 148 3.02 18.62 -6.73
N LEU A 149 3.90 17.62 -6.63
CA LEU A 149 4.43 17.17 -5.34
C LEU A 149 5.22 18.26 -4.62
N TRP A 150 6.01 19.05 -5.33
CA TRP A 150 6.73 20.15 -4.72
C TRP A 150 5.78 21.23 -4.19
N ASN A 151 4.77 21.58 -4.96
CA ASN A 151 3.75 22.55 -4.52
C ASN A 151 2.92 22.04 -3.35
N TYR A 152 2.77 20.72 -3.18
CA TYR A 152 2.04 20.15 -2.04
C TYR A 152 2.91 20.11 -0.78
N TYR A 153 4.14 19.63 -0.89
CA TYR A 153 5.02 19.38 0.27
C TYR A 153 5.98 20.52 0.57
N HIS A 154 6.25 21.42 -0.35
CA HIS A 154 7.26 22.51 -0.26
C HIS A 154 8.64 22.01 0.21
N ARG A 155 9.02 20.79 -0.24
CA ARG A 155 10.26 20.15 0.21
C ARG A 155 10.85 19.22 -0.85
N ASP A 156 12.01 19.61 -1.41
CA ASP A 156 12.71 18.84 -2.46
C ASP A 156 13.05 17.41 -2.05
N LYS A 157 13.47 17.23 -0.80
CA LYS A 157 13.80 15.88 -0.28
C LYS A 157 12.59 14.95 -0.32
N THR A 158 11.40 15.45 -0.04
CA THR A 158 10.15 14.68 -0.12
C THR A 158 9.87 14.25 -1.55
N VAL A 159 9.97 15.18 -2.49
CA VAL A 159 9.79 14.90 -3.93
C VAL A 159 10.78 13.83 -4.39
N SER A 160 12.05 13.96 -4.01
CA SER A 160 13.09 12.98 -4.36
C SER A 160 12.82 11.59 -3.78
N ILE A 161 12.34 11.49 -2.54
CA ILE A 161 11.99 10.22 -1.89
C ILE A 161 10.82 9.57 -2.63
N ILE A 162 9.74 10.32 -2.88
CA ILE A 162 8.55 9.81 -3.56
C ILE A 162 8.90 9.38 -4.99
N ALA A 163 9.61 10.20 -5.76
CA ALA A 163 10.02 9.88 -7.12
C ALA A 163 10.96 8.66 -7.17
N GLY A 164 11.88 8.54 -6.22
CA GLY A 164 12.76 7.38 -6.09
C GLY A 164 11.96 6.10 -5.81
N LYS A 165 11.02 6.15 -4.86
CA LYS A 165 10.13 5.02 -4.51
C LYS A 165 9.22 4.65 -5.69
N ALA A 166 8.67 5.64 -6.41
CA ALA A 166 7.87 5.43 -7.60
C ALA A 166 8.63 4.65 -8.68
N LYS A 167 9.90 4.99 -8.94
CA LYS A 167 10.77 4.23 -9.87
C LYS A 167 10.96 2.78 -9.44
N VAL A 168 11.13 2.53 -8.13
CA VAL A 168 11.26 1.17 -7.60
C VAL A 168 9.98 0.37 -7.83
N TYR A 169 8.82 0.94 -7.47
CA TYR A 169 7.54 0.27 -7.69
C TYR A 169 7.24 0.03 -9.18
N GLN A 170 7.55 1.00 -10.04
CA GLN A 170 7.45 0.85 -11.49
C GLN A 170 8.30 -0.31 -12.02
N HIS A 171 9.56 -0.40 -11.55
CA HIS A 171 10.51 -1.43 -11.99
C HIS A 171 10.09 -2.84 -11.56
N PHE A 172 9.64 -3.00 -10.31
CA PHE A 172 9.29 -4.32 -9.77
C PHE A 172 7.81 -4.70 -9.98
N GLY A 173 6.95 -3.78 -10.37
CA GLY A 173 5.52 -4.02 -10.59
C GLY A 173 4.73 -4.38 -9.32
N ARG A 174 5.29 -4.14 -8.11
CA ARG A 174 4.73 -4.52 -6.81
C ARG A 174 5.04 -3.49 -5.73
N ILE A 175 4.24 -3.48 -4.64
CA ILE A 175 4.35 -2.50 -3.55
C ILE A 175 4.78 -3.10 -2.21
N ASP A 176 4.86 -4.41 -2.08
CA ASP A 176 5.24 -5.13 -0.86
C ASP A 176 6.77 -5.25 -0.68
N LEU A 177 7.50 -4.27 -1.21
CA LEU A 177 8.97 -4.21 -1.18
C LEU A 177 9.53 -3.65 0.13
N ASP A 178 8.67 -3.06 0.97
CA ASP A 178 9.07 -2.49 2.27
C ASP A 178 9.17 -3.57 3.38
N THR A 179 8.94 -4.82 3.06
CA THR A 179 9.18 -5.94 3.98
C THR A 179 10.68 -6.06 4.24
N GLN A 180 11.07 -5.94 5.50
CA GLN A 180 12.46 -6.12 5.90
C GLN A 180 12.87 -7.57 5.66
N VAL A 181 13.72 -7.78 4.66
CA VAL A 181 14.38 -9.07 4.45
C VAL A 181 15.76 -8.99 5.05
N PHE A 182 16.10 -9.95 5.88
CA PHE A 182 17.44 -10.04 6.44
C PHE A 182 18.44 -10.31 5.30
N PRO A 183 19.46 -9.44 5.08
CA PRO A 183 20.29 -9.50 3.88
C PRO A 183 21.24 -10.71 3.87
N VAL A 184 21.28 -11.47 4.94
CA VAL A 184 22.15 -12.65 5.08
C VAL A 184 21.30 -13.87 5.37
N PRO A 185 21.58 -15.05 4.77
CA PRO A 185 20.82 -16.25 5.05
C PRO A 185 20.76 -16.57 6.54
N ILE A 186 19.60 -16.96 7.03
CA ILE A 186 19.43 -17.43 8.41
C ILE A 186 20.42 -18.59 8.62
N ARG A 187 21.16 -18.59 9.73
CA ARG A 187 22.19 -19.55 10.08
C ARG A 187 23.51 -19.42 9.30
N SER A 188 23.71 -18.38 8.49
CA SER A 188 25.05 -18.10 7.98
C SER A 188 25.96 -17.62 9.12
N ASN A 189 27.23 -18.02 9.06
CA ASN A 189 28.21 -17.60 10.06
C ASN A 189 28.64 -16.14 9.76
N HIS A 190 28.01 -15.19 10.46
CA HIS A 190 28.29 -13.76 10.31
C HIS A 190 28.25 -13.08 11.67
N SER A 191 28.96 -11.97 11.79
CA SER A 191 29.02 -11.16 13.01
C SER A 191 28.44 -9.78 12.76
N TYR A 192 27.55 -9.34 13.67
CA TYR A 192 26.95 -7.97 13.65
C TYR A 192 27.79 -6.97 14.46
N ARG A 193 29.06 -7.07 14.41
CA ARG A 193 29.87 -6.09 15.11
C ARG A 193 29.87 -4.78 14.33
N SER A 194 29.45 -3.70 14.98
CA SER A 194 29.62 -2.37 14.41
C SER A 194 31.10 -2.10 14.18
N THR A 195 31.44 -1.82 12.92
CA THR A 195 32.82 -1.45 12.54
C THR A 195 32.96 0.05 12.31
N TRP A 196 31.95 0.82 12.69
CA TRP A 196 31.98 2.27 12.59
C TRP A 196 33.12 2.84 13.43
N GLY A 197 33.98 3.64 12.80
CA GLY A 197 35.16 4.22 13.46
C GLY A 197 36.35 3.29 13.66
N PHE A 198 36.32 2.01 13.27
CA PHE A 198 37.47 1.15 13.31
C PHE A 198 38.48 1.53 12.21
N ALA A 199 39.76 1.59 12.59
CA ALA A 199 40.86 1.71 11.62
C ALA A 199 40.85 0.47 10.72
N ARG A 200 40.69 0.64 9.42
CA ARG A 200 40.87 -0.44 8.44
C ARG A 200 42.30 -0.45 7.97
N GLY A 201 42.95 -1.62 7.99
CA GLY A 201 44.39 -1.79 7.70
C GLY A 201 44.85 -1.38 6.29
N TRP A 202 43.93 -0.93 5.44
CA TRP A 202 44.21 -0.36 4.13
C TRP A 202 44.23 1.18 4.24
N GLY A 203 45.40 1.77 4.45
CA GLY A 203 45.61 3.19 4.29
C GLY A 203 45.43 4.09 5.51
N GLY A 204 45.24 3.57 6.71
CA GLY A 204 45.31 4.36 7.96
C GLY A 204 44.31 5.52 8.11
N ARG A 205 43.30 5.66 7.23
CA ARG A 205 42.28 6.69 7.31
C ARG A 205 41.02 6.17 8.00
N ARG A 206 40.55 6.89 9.00
CA ARG A 206 39.20 6.71 9.54
C ARG A 206 38.19 7.13 8.45
N ILE A 207 37.32 6.21 8.05
CA ILE A 207 36.22 6.54 7.14
C ILE A 207 35.02 6.89 8.03
N HIS A 208 34.58 8.13 7.92
CA HIS A 208 33.36 8.62 8.56
C HIS A 208 32.15 8.31 7.72
#